data_439ef18a249866620e121ecf3d268e5a
#
_entry.id   439ef18a249866620e121ecf3d268e5a
#
_cell.length_a   1.000
_cell.length_b   1.000
_cell.length_c   1.000
_cell.angle_alpha   90.00
_cell.angle_beta   90.00
_cell.angle_gamma   90.00
#
_symmetry.space_group_name_H-M   'P 1'
#
loop_
_entity.id
_entity.type
_entity.pdbx_description
1 polymer ?
#
loop_
_entity_poly.entity_id
_entity_poly.type
_entity_poly.pdbx_seq_one_letter_code
_entity_poly.pdbx_strand_id
1 'polypeptide(L)'
;MTQTDMTPLQRLAKVLQLGTPSNYRNHTYINGESLYFPTGRVYGGQVIAQSLMAASKTVAPSRLPNSIHGYFISAGDIRQDLLFDVENLRDGRSFSARRVNVTQIFHVE
;
A
#
# COMPACT_ATOMS: atom_id res chain seq x y z
N MET A 1 -3.91 21.44 -1.10
CA MET A 1 -2.43 21.45 -1.26
C MET A 1 -2.02 20.36 -2.23
N THR A 2 -1.27 20.69 -3.26
CA THR A 2 -0.73 19.72 -4.23
C THR A 2 0.60 19.18 -3.75
N GLN A 3 1.10 18.09 -4.40
CA GLN A 3 2.43 17.56 -4.07
C GLN A 3 3.55 18.59 -4.25
N THR A 4 3.41 19.49 -5.21
CA THR A 4 4.43 20.52 -5.49
C THR A 4 4.54 21.55 -4.38
N ASP A 5 3.47 21.75 -3.60
CA ASP A 5 3.44 22.74 -2.51
C ASP A 5 3.84 22.14 -1.16
N MET A 6 4.02 20.82 -1.11
CA MET A 6 4.35 20.09 0.11
C MET A 6 5.86 19.96 0.29
N THR A 7 6.31 19.93 1.56
CA THR A 7 7.66 19.48 1.87
C THR A 7 7.83 18.00 1.51
N PRO A 8 9.07 17.51 1.34
CA PRO A 8 9.29 16.07 1.11
C PRO A 8 8.67 15.19 2.18
N LEU A 9 8.75 15.58 3.45
CA LEU A 9 8.17 14.82 4.55
C LEU A 9 6.64 14.79 4.47
N GLN A 10 6.01 15.91 4.14
CA GLN A 10 4.56 15.97 3.96
C GLN A 10 4.10 15.08 2.80
N ARG A 11 4.84 15.05 1.70
CA ARG A 11 4.53 14.17 0.56
C ARG A 11 4.61 12.70 0.95
N LEU A 12 5.64 12.32 1.68
CA LEU A 12 5.78 10.95 2.17
C LEU A 12 4.64 10.57 3.11
N ALA A 13 4.33 11.44 4.07
CA ALA A 13 3.24 11.18 5.01
C ALA A 13 1.91 11.01 4.28
N LYS A 14 1.65 11.80 3.25
CA LYS A 14 0.42 11.73 2.47
C LYS A 14 0.27 10.38 1.77
N VAL A 15 1.32 9.89 1.08
CA VAL A 15 1.21 8.63 0.35
C VAL A 15 1.14 7.42 1.28
N LEU A 16 1.61 7.55 2.53
CA LEU A 16 1.50 6.48 3.51
C LEU A 16 0.13 6.42 4.20
N GLN A 17 -0.69 7.46 4.09
CA GLN A 17 -2.02 7.47 4.70
C GLN A 17 -3.01 6.53 4.02
N LEU A 18 -2.89 6.32 2.73
CA LEU A 18 -3.77 5.48 1.92
C LEU A 18 -5.24 5.94 1.94
N GLY A 19 -6.05 5.30 1.14
CA GLY A 19 -7.47 5.58 1.07
C GLY A 19 -8.28 4.87 2.14
N THR A 20 -9.61 4.99 2.04
CA THR A 20 -10.53 4.33 2.96
C THR A 20 -10.63 2.84 2.62
N PRO A 21 -10.48 1.95 3.62
CA PRO A 21 -10.61 0.51 3.38
C PRO A 21 -12.03 0.11 2.96
N SER A 22 -12.11 -0.84 2.05
CA SER A 22 -13.37 -1.48 1.63
C SER A 22 -13.22 -2.98 1.82
N ASN A 23 -14.11 -3.57 2.59
CA ASN A 23 -14.01 -4.98 2.95
C ASN A 23 -14.94 -5.83 2.08
N TYR A 24 -14.43 -6.99 1.66
CA TYR A 24 -15.23 -8.01 1.00
C TYR A 24 -14.70 -9.39 1.40
N ARG A 25 -15.50 -10.14 2.16
CA ARG A 25 -15.12 -11.45 2.70
C ARG A 25 -13.82 -11.35 3.51
N ASN A 26 -12.79 -12.09 3.10
CA ASN A 26 -11.50 -12.16 3.78
C ASN A 26 -10.48 -11.15 3.23
N HIS A 27 -10.93 -10.22 2.40
CA HIS A 27 -10.10 -9.23 1.73
C HIS A 27 -10.47 -7.81 2.16
N THR A 28 -9.45 -6.97 2.25
CA THR A 28 -9.61 -5.53 2.45
C THR A 28 -8.90 -4.83 1.31
N TYR A 29 -9.62 -3.95 0.59
CA TYR A 29 -9.10 -3.22 -0.56
C TYR A 29 -8.86 -1.78 -0.18
N ILE A 30 -7.66 -1.28 -0.45
CA ILE A 30 -7.27 0.08 -0.10
C ILE A 30 -6.53 0.69 -1.28
N ASN A 31 -6.90 1.91 -1.70
CA ASN A 31 -6.20 2.64 -2.73
C ASN A 31 -5.03 3.43 -2.16
N GLY A 32 -3.98 3.59 -2.97
CA GLY A 32 -2.86 4.42 -2.65
C GLY A 32 -2.36 5.19 -3.86
N GLU A 33 -1.76 6.34 -3.59
CA GLU A 33 -1.13 7.18 -4.60
C GLU A 33 0.38 6.96 -4.59
N SER A 34 1.06 7.43 -5.64
CA SER A 34 2.51 7.32 -5.75
C SER A 34 3.19 8.68 -5.62
N LEU A 35 4.40 8.66 -5.06
CA LEU A 35 5.30 9.79 -5.16
C LEU A 35 5.75 9.97 -6.62
N TYR A 36 6.02 11.22 -6.99
CA TYR A 36 6.59 11.50 -8.30
C TYR A 36 8.06 11.07 -8.36
N PHE A 37 8.40 10.36 -9.43
CA PHE A 37 9.79 10.03 -9.78
C PHE A 37 10.01 10.31 -11.27
N PRO A 38 11.16 10.90 -11.64
CA PRO A 38 11.45 11.24 -13.04
C PRO A 38 11.39 10.06 -14.00
N THR A 39 11.64 8.84 -13.53
CA THR A 39 11.57 7.62 -14.34
C THR A 39 10.14 7.25 -14.74
N GLY A 40 9.12 7.81 -14.08
CA GLY A 40 7.73 7.42 -14.25
C GLY A 40 7.35 6.10 -13.57
N ARG A 41 8.31 5.44 -12.93
CA ARG A 41 8.09 4.16 -12.25
C ARG A 41 7.91 4.36 -10.75
N VAL A 42 7.06 3.52 -10.17
CA VAL A 42 6.85 3.51 -8.73
C VAL A 42 8.10 2.98 -8.03
N TYR A 43 8.55 3.70 -7.00
CA TYR A 43 9.67 3.24 -6.19
C TYR A 43 9.27 2.02 -5.34
N GLY A 44 10.07 0.94 -5.42
CA GLY A 44 9.75 -0.30 -4.71
C GLY A 44 9.65 -0.15 -3.20
N GLY A 45 10.49 0.69 -2.60
CA GLY A 45 10.41 0.95 -1.17
C GLY A 45 9.12 1.62 -0.75
N GLN A 46 8.54 2.46 -1.61
CA GLN A 46 7.21 3.04 -1.36
C GLN A 46 6.15 1.96 -1.32
N VAL A 47 6.18 1.02 -2.27
CA VAL A 47 5.19 -0.06 -2.35
C VAL A 47 5.26 -0.94 -1.10
N ILE A 48 6.47 -1.27 -0.64
CA ILE A 48 6.64 -2.06 0.58
C ILE A 48 6.08 -1.30 1.79
N ALA A 49 6.41 -0.03 1.93
CA ALA A 49 5.93 0.78 3.05
C ALA A 49 4.40 0.93 3.03
N GLN A 50 3.82 1.18 1.86
CA GLN A 50 2.36 1.27 1.71
C GLN A 50 1.68 -0.07 1.97
N SER A 51 2.29 -1.17 1.55
CA SER A 51 1.76 -2.52 1.82
C SER A 51 1.73 -2.81 3.31
N LEU A 52 2.77 -2.40 4.04
CA LEU A 52 2.81 -2.54 5.49
C LEU A 52 1.72 -1.70 6.16
N MET A 53 1.54 -0.46 5.70
CA MET A 53 0.47 0.40 6.21
C MET A 53 -0.91 -0.18 5.93
N ALA A 54 -1.12 -0.72 4.72
CA ALA A 54 -2.39 -1.36 4.35
C ALA A 54 -2.68 -2.57 5.24
N ALA A 55 -1.70 -3.46 5.42
CA ALA A 55 -1.86 -4.62 6.29
C ALA A 55 -2.13 -4.21 7.74
N SER A 56 -1.46 -3.18 8.23
CA SER A 56 -1.61 -2.68 9.60
C SER A 56 -3.02 -2.19 9.89
N LYS A 57 -3.74 -1.70 8.88
CA LYS A 57 -5.14 -1.27 9.05
C LYS A 57 -6.10 -2.44 9.28
N THR A 58 -5.67 -3.67 9.06
CA THR A 58 -6.51 -4.87 9.17
C THR A 58 -6.23 -5.69 10.42
N VAL A 59 -5.30 -5.27 11.25
CA VAL A 59 -4.97 -5.95 12.52
C VAL A 59 -5.25 -5.05 13.71
N ALA A 60 -5.29 -5.65 14.89
CA ALA A 60 -5.48 -4.88 16.11
C ALA A 60 -4.33 -3.85 16.29
N PRO A 61 -4.63 -2.62 16.76
CA PRO A 61 -3.60 -1.59 16.90
C PRO A 61 -2.42 -1.98 17.78
N SER A 62 -2.61 -2.91 18.71
CA SER A 62 -1.56 -3.41 19.58
C SER A 62 -0.58 -4.37 18.92
N ARG A 63 -0.93 -4.87 17.72
CA ARG A 63 -0.07 -5.81 16.97
C ARG A 63 0.84 -5.04 16.04
N LEU A 64 2.12 -4.98 16.42
CA LEU A 64 3.13 -4.27 15.64
C LEU A 64 3.75 -5.20 14.59
N PRO A 65 4.27 -4.64 13.48
CA PRO A 65 4.94 -5.44 12.47
C PRO A 65 6.15 -6.16 13.02
N ASN A 66 6.31 -7.42 12.63
CA ASN A 66 7.44 -8.25 13.00
C ASN A 66 8.36 -8.52 11.81
N SER A 67 7.80 -8.84 10.66
CA SER A 67 8.58 -9.08 9.44
C SER A 67 7.71 -8.83 8.21
N ILE A 68 8.38 -8.53 7.10
CA ILE A 68 7.75 -8.39 5.79
C ILE A 68 8.67 -8.95 4.73
N HIS A 69 8.10 -9.69 3.79
CA HIS A 69 8.77 -10.21 2.60
C HIS A 69 7.96 -9.82 1.38
N GLY A 70 8.63 -9.46 0.30
CA GLY A 70 7.93 -9.06 -0.90
C GLY A 70 8.66 -9.46 -2.16
N TYR A 71 7.90 -9.62 -3.24
CA TYR A 71 8.40 -9.88 -4.58
C TYR A 71 7.89 -8.81 -5.53
N PHE A 72 8.79 -8.23 -6.30
CA PHE A 72 8.46 -7.27 -7.33
C PHE A 72 8.35 -8.01 -8.66
N ILE A 73 7.13 -8.05 -9.21
CA ILE A 73 6.85 -8.82 -10.42
C ILE A 73 6.88 -7.92 -11.65
N SER A 74 6.33 -6.70 -11.54
CA SER A 74 6.25 -5.74 -12.63
C SER A 74 6.54 -4.33 -12.12
N ALA A 75 7.03 -3.47 -13.02
CA ALA A 75 7.20 -2.06 -12.71
C ALA A 75 5.85 -1.36 -12.63
N GLY A 76 5.66 -0.52 -11.61
CA GLY A 76 4.48 0.32 -11.49
C GLY A 76 4.64 1.65 -12.22
N ASP A 77 3.50 2.23 -12.60
CA ASP A 77 3.41 3.54 -13.25
C ASP A 77 2.91 4.57 -12.24
N ILE A 78 3.67 5.64 -11.99
CA ILE A 78 3.31 6.66 -11.02
C ILE A 78 2.04 7.42 -11.38
N ARG A 79 1.58 7.34 -12.63
CA ARG A 79 0.36 8.01 -13.10
C ARG A 79 -0.92 7.27 -12.74
N GLN A 80 -0.81 6.03 -12.29
CA GLN A 80 -1.95 5.20 -11.91
C GLN A 80 -1.95 4.96 -10.42
N ASP A 81 -3.15 4.94 -9.83
CA ASP A 81 -3.29 4.56 -8.43
C ASP A 81 -2.94 3.10 -8.22
N LEU A 82 -2.45 2.81 -7.03
CA LEU A 82 -2.18 1.46 -6.58
C LEU A 82 -3.38 0.92 -5.83
N LEU A 83 -3.72 -0.34 -6.07
CA LEU A 83 -4.72 -1.05 -5.29
C LEU A 83 -4.02 -2.08 -4.43
N PHE A 84 -4.20 -1.96 -3.12
CA PHE A 84 -3.66 -2.89 -2.13
C PHE A 84 -4.79 -3.84 -1.73
N ASP A 85 -4.68 -5.10 -2.15
CA ASP A 85 -5.59 -6.17 -1.77
C ASP A 85 -4.97 -6.92 -0.59
N VAL A 86 -5.48 -6.66 0.61
CA VAL A 86 -4.99 -7.28 1.84
C VAL A 86 -5.85 -8.50 2.14
N GLU A 87 -5.24 -9.66 2.09
CA GLU A 87 -5.89 -10.92 2.43
C GLU A 87 -5.54 -11.33 3.85
N ASN A 88 -6.57 -11.60 4.65
CA ASN A 88 -6.37 -12.12 6.00
C ASN A 88 -6.03 -13.61 5.91
N LEU A 89 -4.77 -13.95 6.18
CA LEU A 89 -4.32 -15.34 6.17
C LEU A 89 -4.54 -16.01 7.53
N ARG A 90 -4.30 -15.28 8.61
CA ARG A 90 -4.45 -15.82 9.95
C ARG A 90 -4.50 -14.70 11.00
N ASP A 91 -5.39 -14.88 11.98
CA ASP A 91 -5.36 -14.13 13.24
C ASP A 91 -5.24 -15.13 14.37
N GLY A 92 -4.01 -15.37 14.78
CA GLY A 92 -3.75 -16.26 15.90
C GLY A 92 -3.73 -15.52 17.23
N ARG A 93 -3.54 -16.28 18.29
CA ARG A 93 -3.49 -15.72 19.65
C ARG A 93 -2.35 -14.72 19.83
N SER A 94 -1.19 -15.00 19.23
CA SER A 94 0.03 -14.19 19.37
C SER A 94 0.44 -13.49 18.09
N PHE A 95 0.09 -14.04 16.93
CA PHE A 95 0.52 -13.54 15.64
C PHE A 95 -0.63 -13.41 14.65
N SER A 96 -0.52 -12.41 13.80
CA SER A 96 -1.37 -12.24 12.63
C SER A 96 -0.53 -12.35 11.36
N ALA A 97 -1.11 -12.88 10.30
CA ALA A 97 -0.47 -12.96 8.98
C ALA A 97 -1.38 -12.37 7.92
N ARG A 98 -0.78 -11.57 7.05
CA ARG A 98 -1.46 -10.90 5.94
C ARG A 98 -0.68 -11.09 4.66
N ARG A 99 -1.39 -11.23 3.56
CA ARG A 99 -0.83 -11.16 2.21
C ARG A 99 -1.36 -9.92 1.54
N VAL A 100 -0.48 -9.12 0.94
CA VAL A 100 -0.87 -7.93 0.21
C VAL A 100 -0.49 -8.12 -1.25
N ASN A 101 -1.48 -8.15 -2.14
CA ASN A 101 -1.27 -8.10 -3.58
C ASN A 101 -1.47 -6.66 -4.04
N VAL A 102 -0.47 -6.11 -4.72
CA VAL A 102 -0.52 -4.74 -5.20
C VAL A 102 -0.67 -4.75 -6.71
N THR A 103 -1.71 -4.10 -7.19
CA THR A 103 -2.04 -4.05 -8.61
C THR A 103 -2.31 -2.63 -9.05
N GLN A 104 -2.28 -2.43 -10.36
CA GLN A 104 -2.72 -1.19 -11.00
C GLN A 104 -3.66 -1.54 -12.13
N ILE A 105 -4.70 -0.72 -12.31
CA ILE A 105 -5.65 -0.87 -13.41
C ILE A 105 -5.29 0.17 -14.45
N PHE A 106 -5.00 -0.30 -15.66
CA PHE A 106 -4.73 0.56 -16.79
C PHE A 106 -5.98 0.64 -17.67
N HIS A 107 -6.33 1.86 -18.06
CA HIS A 107 -7.40 2.06 -19.02
C HIS A 107 -6.84 1.82 -20.42
N VAL A 108 -7.52 0.95 -21.18
CA VAL A 108 -7.20 0.70 -22.59
C VAL A 108 -8.09 1.63 -23.41
N GLU A 109 -7.43 2.48 -24.17
CA GLU A 109 -8.13 3.38 -25.11
C GLU A 109 -8.29 2.75 -26.49
#